data_07c66a154065845ee59ada9c599241a1
#
_entry.id   07c66a154065845ee59ada9c599241a1
#
_cell.length_a   1.000
_cell.length_b   1.000
_cell.length_c   1.000
_cell.angle_alpha   90.00
_cell.angle_beta   90.00
_cell.angle_gamma   90.00
#
_symmetry.space_group_name_H-M   'P 1'
#
loop_
_entity.id
_entity.type
_entity.pdbx_description
1 polymer ?
#
loop_
_entity_poly.entity_id
_entity_poly.type
_entity_poly.pdbx_seq_one_letter_code
_entity_poly.pdbx_strand_id
1 'polypeptide(L)'
;MTHLEDLQKKFINLRFGTFIHFNSATFQFHNNPDIIDWEYDHENGDLPRQFPFDEKDFNPTAPEYCKQWASIAKSAGCQFAALTSKHHEGFDLWPSDYTDHCVKNATNKTDVVAAYLDAFRSEGIVAGLYFSVLDLTAQTGHSCLLYTSDA
;
A
#
# COMPACT_ATOMS: atom_id res chain seq x y z
N MET A 1 -23.16 -20.94 -16.04
CA MET A 1 -22.24 -20.35 -15.05
C MET A 1 -22.58 -18.88 -14.91
N THR A 2 -22.60 -18.37 -13.70
CA THR A 2 -22.81 -16.94 -13.47
C THR A 2 -21.52 -16.18 -13.80
N HIS A 3 -21.63 -14.90 -14.14
CA HIS A 3 -20.47 -14.03 -14.39
C HIS A 3 -19.48 -14.04 -13.21
N LEU A 4 -19.99 -14.12 -11.98
CA LEU A 4 -19.16 -14.21 -10.77
C LEU A 4 -18.33 -15.49 -10.71
N GLU A 5 -18.93 -16.65 -11.03
CA GLU A 5 -18.20 -17.94 -11.05
C GLU A 5 -17.06 -17.94 -12.06
N ASP A 6 -17.26 -17.29 -13.21
CA ASP A 6 -16.22 -17.18 -14.23
C ASP A 6 -15.07 -16.28 -13.76
N LEU A 7 -15.36 -15.17 -13.06
CA LEU A 7 -14.33 -14.29 -12.46
C LEU A 7 -13.55 -15.00 -11.36
N GLN A 8 -14.24 -15.75 -10.50
CA GLN A 8 -13.60 -16.53 -9.44
C GLN A 8 -12.66 -17.60 -10.02
N LYS A 9 -13.11 -18.32 -11.07
CA LYS A 9 -12.25 -19.30 -11.77
C LYS A 9 -11.04 -18.64 -12.40
N LYS A 10 -11.20 -17.49 -13.04
CA LYS A 10 -10.08 -16.72 -13.60
C LYS A 10 -9.06 -16.37 -12.53
N PHE A 11 -9.53 -15.88 -11.38
CA PHE A 11 -8.65 -15.51 -10.26
C PHE A 11 -7.91 -16.75 -9.69
N ILE A 12 -8.63 -17.85 -9.44
CA ILE A 12 -8.03 -19.10 -8.94
C ILE A 12 -6.96 -19.62 -9.92
N ASN A 13 -7.16 -19.45 -11.21
CA ASN A 13 -6.23 -19.90 -12.23
C ASN A 13 -4.95 -19.06 -12.33
N LEU A 14 -4.90 -17.87 -11.73
CA LEU A 14 -3.67 -17.09 -11.64
C LEU A 14 -2.59 -17.77 -10.77
N ARG A 15 -3.00 -18.65 -9.85
CA ARG A 15 -2.15 -19.57 -9.07
C ARG A 15 -1.08 -18.92 -8.19
N PHE A 16 -0.21 -18.10 -8.77
CA PHE A 16 0.95 -17.55 -8.10
C PHE A 16 1.06 -16.04 -8.36
N GLY A 17 1.29 -15.28 -7.30
CA GLY A 17 1.43 -13.84 -7.36
C GLY A 17 2.25 -13.29 -6.20
N THR A 18 2.41 -11.98 -6.17
CA THR A 18 3.14 -11.28 -5.12
C THR A 18 2.29 -10.21 -4.48
N PHE A 19 2.57 -9.91 -3.23
CA PHE A 19 2.02 -8.79 -2.48
C PHE A 19 3.15 -7.85 -2.11
N ILE A 20 3.04 -6.58 -2.49
CA ILE A 20 4.08 -5.57 -2.32
C ILE A 20 3.64 -4.62 -1.23
N HIS A 21 4.30 -4.69 -0.08
CA HIS A 21 4.19 -3.72 0.98
C HIS A 21 5.23 -2.63 0.74
N PHE A 22 4.76 -1.47 0.31
CA PHE A 22 5.58 -0.29 0.08
C PHE A 22 4.81 0.92 0.55
N ASN A 23 5.26 1.52 1.63
CA ASN A 23 4.56 2.60 2.31
C ASN A 23 5.55 3.45 3.11
N SER A 24 5.05 4.35 3.92
CA SER A 24 5.86 5.20 4.80
C SER A 24 6.77 4.39 5.74
N ALA A 25 6.30 3.26 6.26
CA ALA A 25 7.09 2.40 7.16
C ALA A 25 8.38 1.91 6.50
N THR A 26 8.41 1.70 5.18
CA THR A 26 9.62 1.33 4.43
C THR A 26 10.77 2.31 4.67
N PHE A 27 10.45 3.59 4.85
CA PHE A 27 11.43 4.67 5.07
C PHE A 27 11.69 4.93 6.55
N GLN A 28 10.68 4.74 7.41
CA GLN A 28 10.82 4.91 8.85
C GLN A 28 11.78 3.92 9.48
N PHE A 29 11.70 2.65 9.13
CA PHE A 29 12.60 1.61 9.63
C PHE A 29 14.06 1.90 9.26
N HIS A 30 14.29 2.54 8.13
CA HIS A 30 15.64 2.91 7.73
C HIS A 30 16.21 4.04 8.61
N ASN A 31 15.36 4.97 9.05
CA ASN A 31 15.77 6.16 9.81
C ASN A 31 15.68 5.96 11.33
N ASN A 32 14.93 4.97 11.80
CA ASN A 32 14.77 4.69 13.23
C ASN A 32 14.70 3.18 13.50
N PRO A 33 15.85 2.52 13.67
CA PRO A 33 15.93 1.07 13.87
C PRO A 33 15.32 0.60 15.21
N ASP A 34 15.00 1.51 16.13
CA ASP A 34 14.35 1.17 17.41
C ASP A 34 12.83 0.99 17.28
N ILE A 35 12.24 1.35 16.15
CA ILE A 35 10.84 1.07 15.85
C ILE A 35 10.74 -0.37 15.36
N ILE A 36 10.52 -1.31 16.28
CA ILE A 36 10.54 -2.75 15.96
C ILE A 36 9.22 -3.20 15.36
N ASP A 37 8.09 -2.61 15.73
CA ASP A 37 6.78 -3.01 15.20
C ASP A 37 5.68 -1.98 15.51
N TRP A 38 5.43 -1.10 14.58
CA TRP A 38 4.40 -0.08 14.77
C TRP A 38 2.96 -0.62 14.59
N GLU A 39 2.81 -1.79 13.98
CA GLU A 39 1.49 -2.43 13.79
C GLU A 39 1.00 -3.16 15.05
N TYR A 40 1.88 -3.51 15.97
CA TYR A 40 1.60 -4.45 17.06
C TYR A 40 1.66 -3.89 18.47
N ASP A 41 1.88 -2.62 18.69
CA ASP A 41 1.78 -2.05 20.04
C ASP A 41 0.30 -1.90 20.51
N HIS A 42 -0.52 -2.88 20.10
CA HIS A 42 -1.93 -2.98 20.47
C HIS A 42 -2.15 -3.51 21.90
N GLU A 43 -1.13 -4.12 22.52
CA GLU A 43 -1.29 -4.77 23.82
C GLU A 43 -1.48 -3.77 24.95
N ASN A 44 -1.08 -2.52 24.80
CA ASN A 44 -1.19 -1.49 25.83
C ASN A 44 -2.33 -0.47 25.63
N GLY A 45 -3.14 -0.61 24.59
CA GLY A 45 -4.30 0.27 24.35
C GLY A 45 -3.96 1.69 23.91
N ASP A 46 -2.70 2.06 23.92
CA ASP A 46 -2.19 3.32 23.40
C ASP A 46 -1.66 3.07 21.99
N LEU A 47 -2.53 3.19 21.02
CA LEU A 47 -2.09 3.32 19.63
C LEU A 47 -1.12 4.50 19.59
N PRO A 48 0.10 4.33 19.07
CA PRO A 48 0.99 5.46 18.87
C PRO A 48 0.31 6.42 17.89
N ARG A 49 -0.36 7.44 18.43
CA ARG A 49 -1.11 8.46 17.68
C ARG A 49 -0.21 9.40 16.90
N GLN A 50 1.08 9.16 16.93
CA GLN A 50 2.07 9.99 16.25
C GLN A 50 3.12 9.07 15.65
N PHE A 51 2.87 8.64 14.42
CA PHE A 51 3.97 8.21 13.58
C PHE A 51 4.71 9.48 13.19
N PRO A 52 5.98 9.66 13.60
CA PRO A 52 6.76 10.81 13.18
C PRO A 52 7.20 10.61 11.72
N PHE A 53 6.23 10.46 10.83
CA PHE A 53 6.48 10.38 9.40
C PHE A 53 6.20 11.74 8.80
N ASP A 54 7.27 12.44 8.41
CA ASP A 54 7.17 13.60 7.53
C ASP A 54 7.03 13.07 6.09
N GLU A 55 6.05 13.54 5.35
CA GLU A 55 5.85 13.18 3.94
C GLU A 55 7.12 13.38 3.11
N LYS A 56 7.98 14.34 3.52
CA LYS A 56 9.28 14.58 2.89
C LYS A 56 10.26 13.43 3.00
N ASP A 57 10.08 12.55 4.00
CA ASP A 57 10.91 11.36 4.18
C ASP A 57 10.58 10.28 3.14
N PHE A 58 9.38 10.36 2.52
CA PHE A 58 9.04 9.48 1.41
C PHE A 58 9.81 9.90 0.16
N ASN A 59 10.97 9.33 -0.01
CA ASN A 59 11.89 9.67 -1.11
C ASN A 59 12.55 8.43 -1.72
N PRO A 60 11.80 7.59 -2.44
CA PRO A 60 12.39 6.51 -3.21
C PRO A 60 13.36 7.07 -4.25
N THR A 61 14.63 6.67 -4.16
CA THR A 61 15.71 7.20 -5.01
C THR A 61 16.02 6.33 -6.21
N ALA A 62 15.63 5.05 -6.18
CA ALA A 62 15.84 4.16 -7.32
C ALA A 62 14.94 4.59 -8.48
N PRO A 63 15.49 4.90 -9.66
CA PRO A 63 14.68 5.20 -10.82
C PRO A 63 13.92 3.93 -11.25
N GLU A 64 12.68 4.12 -11.71
CA GLU A 64 11.88 3.04 -12.32
C GLU A 64 11.69 1.78 -11.43
N TYR A 65 11.66 1.94 -10.10
CA TYR A 65 11.52 0.82 -9.16
C TYR A 65 10.26 -0.04 -9.43
N CYS A 66 9.16 0.54 -9.87
CA CYS A 66 7.96 -0.22 -10.26
C CYS A 66 8.23 -1.14 -11.46
N LYS A 67 9.03 -0.72 -12.42
CA LYS A 67 9.45 -1.58 -13.56
C LYS A 67 10.37 -2.70 -13.10
N GLN A 68 11.27 -2.42 -12.16
CA GLN A 68 12.12 -3.47 -11.57
C GLN A 68 11.28 -4.52 -10.85
N TRP A 69 10.29 -4.10 -10.04
CA TRP A 69 9.38 -5.03 -9.37
C TRP A 69 8.61 -5.88 -10.36
N ALA A 70 8.05 -5.27 -11.41
CA ALA A 70 7.30 -5.99 -12.43
C ALA A 70 8.16 -7.01 -13.17
N SER A 71 9.39 -6.65 -13.54
CA SER A 71 10.34 -7.55 -14.18
C SER A 71 10.74 -8.74 -13.29
N ILE A 72 10.99 -8.48 -12.00
CA ILE A 72 11.30 -9.53 -11.02
C ILE A 72 10.08 -10.46 -10.84
N ALA A 73 8.89 -9.90 -10.65
CA ALA A 73 7.66 -10.67 -10.51
C ALA A 73 7.40 -11.54 -11.74
N LYS A 74 7.61 -11.01 -12.94
CA LYS A 74 7.51 -11.76 -14.21
C LYS A 74 8.50 -12.90 -14.27
N SER A 75 9.75 -12.65 -13.92
CA SER A 75 10.82 -13.65 -13.90
C SER A 75 10.54 -14.77 -12.88
N ALA A 76 9.89 -14.44 -11.76
CA ALA A 76 9.44 -15.40 -10.76
C ALA A 76 8.19 -16.19 -11.18
N GLY A 77 7.55 -15.85 -12.30
CA GLY A 77 6.34 -16.51 -12.79
C GLY A 77 5.05 -16.00 -12.17
N CYS A 78 5.05 -14.83 -11.53
CA CYS A 78 3.84 -14.22 -10.99
C CYS A 78 2.85 -13.88 -12.11
N GLN A 79 1.59 -14.21 -11.88
CA GLN A 79 0.48 -13.89 -12.79
C GLN A 79 -0.40 -12.76 -12.26
N PHE A 80 -0.31 -12.48 -10.96
CA PHE A 80 -0.95 -11.31 -10.35
C PHE A 80 -0.01 -10.66 -9.33
N ALA A 81 -0.29 -9.42 -9.00
CA ALA A 81 0.36 -8.70 -7.92
C ALA A 81 -0.65 -7.77 -7.23
N ALA A 82 -0.43 -7.47 -5.96
CA ALA A 82 -1.15 -6.44 -5.24
C ALA A 82 -0.15 -5.48 -4.60
N LEU A 83 -0.42 -4.17 -4.71
CA LEU A 83 0.34 -3.11 -4.04
C LEU A 83 -0.51 -2.54 -2.89
N THR A 84 0.10 -2.29 -1.74
CA THR A 84 -0.51 -1.44 -0.70
C THR A 84 -0.59 -0.01 -1.21
N SER A 85 -1.72 0.37 -1.79
CA SER A 85 -1.94 1.76 -2.25
C SER A 85 -2.06 2.73 -1.08
N LYS A 86 -2.70 2.30 0.00
CA LYS A 86 -2.77 2.91 1.33
C LYS A 86 -2.78 1.80 2.36
N HIS A 87 -1.94 1.90 3.37
CA HIS A 87 -1.94 1.01 4.53
C HIS A 87 -2.52 1.73 5.77
N HIS A 88 -2.48 1.11 6.94
CA HIS A 88 -3.09 1.63 8.19
C HIS A 88 -2.52 2.98 8.63
N GLU A 89 -1.29 3.32 8.24
CA GLU A 89 -0.66 4.61 8.54
C GLU A 89 -1.25 5.79 7.76
N GLY A 90 -2.19 5.54 6.85
CA GLY A 90 -2.96 6.58 6.18
C GLY A 90 -2.26 7.28 5.02
N PHE A 91 -1.00 6.93 4.68
CA PHE A 91 -0.27 7.59 3.60
C PHE A 91 -0.71 7.08 2.23
N ASP A 92 -1.24 7.99 1.40
CA ASP A 92 -1.70 7.67 0.06
C ASP A 92 -0.53 7.67 -0.95
N LEU A 93 -0.31 6.55 -1.63
CA LEU A 93 0.73 6.41 -2.66
C LEU A 93 0.34 7.02 -4.02
N TRP A 94 -0.73 7.80 -4.08
CA TRP A 94 -1.18 8.58 -5.23
C TRP A 94 -1.46 10.03 -4.81
N PRO A 95 -1.50 11.00 -5.73
CA PRO A 95 -1.81 12.39 -5.42
C PRO A 95 -3.30 12.55 -5.06
N SER A 96 -3.62 12.34 -3.80
CA SER A 96 -4.99 12.39 -3.28
C SER A 96 -5.50 13.82 -3.15
N ASP A 97 -6.78 14.03 -3.47
CA ASP A 97 -7.49 15.30 -3.22
C ASP A 97 -8.19 15.32 -1.85
N TYR A 98 -8.18 14.18 -1.14
CA TYR A 98 -8.92 14.02 0.12
C TYR A 98 -8.04 14.13 1.36
N THR A 99 -6.73 14.01 1.20
CA THR A 99 -5.76 14.14 2.29
C THR A 99 -4.48 14.81 1.80
N ASP A 100 -3.84 15.54 2.71
CA ASP A 100 -2.48 16.08 2.49
C ASP A 100 -1.40 15.02 2.78
N HIS A 101 -1.75 13.95 3.51
CA HIS A 101 -0.85 12.84 3.83
C HIS A 101 -0.72 11.89 2.63
N CYS A 102 -0.05 12.35 1.60
CA CYS A 102 0.10 11.63 0.34
C CYS A 102 1.34 12.08 -0.46
N VAL A 103 1.65 11.36 -1.53
CA VAL A 103 2.84 11.60 -2.37
C VAL A 103 2.91 12.99 -2.97
N LYS A 104 1.79 13.72 -3.13
CA LYS A 104 1.85 15.12 -3.66
C LYS A 104 2.68 16.05 -2.78
N ASN A 105 2.78 15.77 -1.48
CA ASN A 105 3.56 16.53 -0.49
C ASN A 105 4.91 15.88 -0.16
N ALA A 106 5.19 14.71 -0.72
CA ALA A 106 6.46 14.01 -0.57
C ALA A 106 7.62 14.71 -1.31
N THR A 107 8.85 14.35 -0.94
CA THR A 107 10.04 14.76 -1.69
C THR A 107 10.01 14.14 -3.09
N ASN A 108 9.71 12.87 -3.19
CA ASN A 108 9.42 12.20 -4.47
C ASN A 108 7.91 12.19 -4.70
N LYS A 109 7.44 12.96 -5.68
CA LYS A 109 6.02 13.18 -5.99
C LYS A 109 5.48 12.18 -7.03
N THR A 110 6.16 11.09 -7.27
CA THR A 110 5.69 10.08 -8.21
C THR A 110 4.36 9.50 -7.75
N ASP A 111 3.38 9.46 -8.64
CA ASP A 111 2.19 8.64 -8.46
C ASP A 111 2.61 7.16 -8.55
N VAL A 112 2.84 6.57 -7.39
CA VAL A 112 3.32 5.19 -7.28
C VAL A 112 2.27 4.21 -7.78
N VAL A 113 1.00 4.51 -7.54
CA VAL A 113 -0.12 3.65 -7.97
C VAL A 113 -0.17 3.61 -9.49
N ALA A 114 -0.11 4.76 -10.16
CA ALA A 114 -0.10 4.81 -11.61
C ALA A 114 1.14 4.10 -12.19
N ALA A 115 2.34 4.40 -11.67
CA ALA A 115 3.58 3.77 -12.10
C ALA A 115 3.57 2.24 -11.93
N TYR A 116 3.03 1.75 -10.82
CA TYR A 116 2.85 0.32 -10.55
C TYR A 116 1.91 -0.34 -11.55
N LEU A 117 0.72 0.26 -11.75
CA LEU A 117 -0.28 -0.28 -12.67
C LEU A 117 0.25 -0.38 -14.10
N ASP A 118 0.95 0.65 -14.56
CA ASP A 118 1.55 0.68 -15.90
C ASP A 118 2.64 -0.39 -16.05
N ALA A 119 3.54 -0.49 -15.06
CA ALA A 119 4.64 -1.44 -15.10
C ALA A 119 4.15 -2.90 -15.10
N PHE A 120 3.24 -3.26 -14.19
CA PHE A 120 2.77 -4.63 -14.07
C PHE A 120 1.88 -5.06 -15.25
N ARG A 121 1.02 -4.15 -15.72
CA ARG A 121 0.20 -4.41 -16.91
C ARG A 121 1.04 -4.58 -18.17
N SER A 122 2.15 -3.84 -18.32
CA SER A 122 3.05 -3.99 -19.46
C SER A 122 3.72 -5.36 -19.52
N GLU A 123 3.92 -6.01 -18.35
CA GLU A 123 4.43 -7.39 -18.25
C GLU A 123 3.33 -8.46 -18.35
N GLY A 124 2.07 -8.05 -18.54
CA GLY A 124 0.93 -8.96 -18.61
C GLY A 124 0.54 -9.57 -17.26
N ILE A 125 0.92 -8.92 -16.16
CA ILE A 125 0.57 -9.34 -14.79
C ILE A 125 -0.72 -8.62 -14.38
N VAL A 126 -1.67 -9.35 -13.81
CA VAL A 126 -2.90 -8.76 -13.27
C VAL A 126 -2.54 -7.92 -12.04
N ALA A 127 -2.75 -6.61 -12.14
CA ALA A 127 -2.40 -5.67 -11.09
C ALA A 127 -3.63 -5.35 -10.23
N GLY A 128 -3.54 -5.65 -8.94
CA GLY A 128 -4.51 -5.33 -7.90
C GLY A 128 -3.97 -4.29 -6.94
N LEU A 129 -4.86 -3.71 -6.15
CA LEU A 129 -4.52 -2.75 -5.10
C LEU A 129 -5.09 -3.23 -3.78
N TYR A 130 -4.31 -3.11 -2.73
CA TYR A 130 -4.78 -3.20 -1.36
C TYR A 130 -5.00 -1.78 -0.83
N PHE A 131 -6.15 -1.55 -0.25
CA PHE A 131 -6.51 -0.29 0.38
C PHE A 131 -7.00 -0.57 1.79
N SER A 132 -6.35 0.02 2.79
CA SER A 132 -6.81 -0.05 4.16
C SER A 132 -7.88 0.99 4.43
N VAL A 133 -9.03 0.53 4.91
CA VAL A 133 -10.10 1.41 5.42
C VAL A 133 -9.70 1.98 6.79
N LEU A 134 -8.92 1.22 7.57
CA LEU A 134 -8.36 1.70 8.84
C LEU A 134 -7.32 2.78 8.54
N ASP A 135 -7.39 3.87 9.31
CA ASP A 135 -6.47 5.00 9.26
C ASP A 135 -6.09 5.40 10.68
N LEU A 136 -4.86 5.09 11.06
CA LEU A 136 -4.35 5.33 12.41
C LEU A 136 -3.90 6.79 12.61
N THR A 137 -3.76 7.55 11.53
CA THR A 137 -3.39 8.97 11.59
C THR A 137 -4.58 9.91 11.61
N ALA A 138 -5.77 9.42 11.31
CA ALA A 138 -6.99 10.21 11.37
C ALA A 138 -7.24 10.69 12.81
N GLN A 139 -7.07 11.98 13.05
CA GLN A 139 -7.18 12.61 14.39
C GLN A 139 -8.60 12.56 14.99
N THR A 140 -9.57 12.05 14.29
CA THR A 140 -10.99 12.14 14.67
C THR A 140 -11.41 11.18 15.75
N GLY A 141 -10.53 10.33 16.29
CA GLY A 141 -10.89 9.34 17.33
C GLY A 141 -11.98 8.35 16.91
N HIS A 142 -12.50 8.51 15.72
CA HIS A 142 -13.47 7.62 15.10
C HIS A 142 -12.70 6.69 14.19
N SER A 143 -12.20 5.59 14.75
CA SER A 143 -11.76 4.47 13.94
C SER A 143 -12.91 4.08 13.03
N CYS A 144 -12.64 3.66 11.82
CA CYS A 144 -13.62 3.06 10.91
C CYS A 144 -14.40 1.87 11.52
N LEU A 145 -14.09 1.47 12.74
CA LEU A 145 -14.84 0.51 13.52
C LEU A 145 -16.28 0.96 13.85
N LEU A 146 -16.60 2.27 13.72
CA LEU A 146 -17.98 2.75 13.85
C LEU A 146 -18.87 2.40 12.65
N TYR A 147 -18.28 2.11 11.49
CA TYR A 147 -19.05 1.71 10.31
C TYR A 147 -19.39 0.23 10.27
N THR A 148 -18.78 -0.59 11.11
CA THR A 148 -19.03 -2.04 11.14
C THR A 148 -19.95 -2.47 12.28
N SER A 149 -20.29 -1.57 13.23
CA SER A 149 -21.15 -1.90 14.36
C SER A 149 -22.63 -1.60 14.12
N ASP A 150 -22.99 -0.83 13.08
CA ASP A 150 -24.36 -0.43 12.77
C ASP A 150 -24.86 -0.96 11.42
N ALA A 151 -24.22 -1.97 10.84
CA ALA A 151 -24.66 -2.62 9.61
C ALA A 151 -25.18 -4.03 9.85
#